data_2eabbdfd4c9b083a1b8cb65d9649203e
#
_entry.id   2eabbdfd4c9b083a1b8cb65d9649203e
#
_cell.length_a   1.000
_cell.length_b   1.000
_cell.length_c   1.000
_cell.angle_alpha   90.00
_cell.angle_beta   90.00
_cell.angle_gamma   90.00
#
_symmetry.space_group_name_H-M   'P 1'
#
loop_
_entity.id
_entity.type
_entity.pdbx_description
1 polymer ?
#
loop_
_entity_poly.entity_id
_entity_poly.type
_entity_poly.pdbx_seq_one_letter_code
_entity_poly.pdbx_strand_id
1 'polypeptide(L)'
;PGPVWQGGGQDEERLLGLCYRNCLLLAAKHGLTSIAFPAISTGIFSYPIEAAARIAVSTVRASPTTVASVRFVCFDRANWAAYEQILDEP
;
A
#
# COMPACT_ATOMS: atom_id res chain seq x y z
N PRO A 1 -10.87 -4.17 1.03
CA PRO A 1 -10.05 -5.04 0.16
C PRO A 1 -9.62 -4.31 -1.10
N GLY A 2 -8.49 -4.71 -1.62
CA GLY A 2 -7.96 -4.12 -2.83
C GLY A 2 -8.48 -4.82 -4.09
N PRO A 3 -8.07 -4.35 -5.27
CA PRO A 3 -8.47 -4.95 -6.54
C PRO A 3 -7.81 -6.30 -6.77
N VAL A 4 -8.50 -7.16 -7.51
CA VAL A 4 -7.94 -8.41 -8.01
C VAL A 4 -7.08 -8.10 -9.23
N TRP A 5 -5.89 -8.68 -9.30
CA TRP A 5 -4.99 -8.48 -10.44
C TRP A 5 -5.54 -9.18 -11.69
N GLN A 6 -5.66 -8.44 -12.77
CA GLN A 6 -6.16 -8.94 -14.04
C GLN A 6 -5.24 -8.56 -15.20
N GLY A 7 -3.93 -8.65 -14.98
CA GLY A 7 -2.93 -8.39 -15.99
C GLY A 7 -2.53 -6.93 -16.19
N GLY A 8 -3.06 -6.02 -15.36
CA GLY A 8 -2.69 -4.60 -15.42
C GLY A 8 -3.53 -3.77 -16.37
N GLY A 9 -4.54 -4.37 -17.04
CA GLY A 9 -5.37 -3.67 -18.01
C GLY A 9 -6.71 -3.20 -17.46
N GLN A 10 -6.99 -3.40 -16.18
CA GLN A 10 -8.29 -3.12 -15.56
C GLN A 10 -8.21 -1.99 -14.53
N ASP A 11 -7.25 -1.08 -14.67
CA ASP A 11 -7.10 0.08 -13.77
C ASP A 11 -6.74 -0.32 -12.33
N GLU A 12 -6.14 -1.49 -12.14
CA GLU A 12 -5.81 -2.02 -10.82
C GLU A 12 -4.85 -1.12 -10.06
N GLU A 13 -3.89 -0.52 -10.77
CA GLU A 13 -2.89 0.37 -10.15
C GLU A 13 -3.56 1.57 -9.49
N ARG A 14 -4.47 2.23 -10.20
CA ARG A 14 -5.20 3.37 -9.66
C ARG A 14 -6.09 2.96 -8.50
N LEU A 15 -6.79 1.83 -8.63
CA LEU A 15 -7.67 1.35 -7.58
C LEU A 15 -6.89 0.97 -6.30
N LEU A 16 -5.74 0.33 -6.46
CA LEU A 16 -4.91 -0.02 -5.31
C LEU A 16 -4.38 1.24 -4.62
N GLY A 17 -3.93 2.22 -5.38
CA GLY A 17 -3.49 3.51 -4.83
C GLY A 17 -4.61 4.21 -4.06
N LEU A 18 -5.84 4.19 -4.60
CA LEU A 18 -6.99 4.77 -3.92
C LEU A 18 -7.30 4.08 -2.60
N CYS A 19 -7.10 2.76 -2.50
CA CYS A 19 -7.29 2.04 -1.24
C CYS A 19 -6.38 2.61 -0.15
N TYR A 20 -5.10 2.79 -0.44
CA TYR A 20 -4.15 3.34 0.52
C TYR A 20 -4.47 4.79 0.86
N ARG A 21 -4.76 5.60 -0.15
CA ARG A 21 -5.07 7.00 0.05
C ARG A 21 -6.32 7.20 0.90
N ASN A 22 -7.38 6.44 0.61
CA ASN A 22 -8.62 6.55 1.36
C ASN A 22 -8.45 6.13 2.81
N CYS A 23 -7.64 5.10 3.07
CA CYS A 23 -7.34 4.69 4.44
C CYS A 23 -6.58 5.78 5.20
N LEU A 24 -5.64 6.46 4.56
CA LEU A 24 -4.93 7.58 5.18
C LEU A 24 -5.87 8.75 5.48
N LEU A 25 -6.77 9.09 4.54
CA LEU A 25 -7.74 10.14 4.75
C LEU A 25 -8.66 9.83 5.93
N LEU A 26 -9.11 8.58 6.02
CA LEU A 26 -9.98 8.16 7.10
C LEU A 26 -9.26 8.20 8.45
N ALA A 27 -8.01 7.74 8.48
CA ALA A 27 -7.20 7.80 9.71
C ALA A 27 -7.01 9.24 10.18
N ALA A 28 -6.69 10.14 9.27
CA ALA A 28 -6.51 11.56 9.59
C ALA A 28 -7.81 12.18 10.09
N LYS A 29 -8.94 11.82 9.47
CA LYS A 29 -10.26 12.31 9.88
C LYS A 29 -10.59 11.90 11.33
N HIS A 30 -10.13 10.73 11.75
CA HIS A 30 -10.34 10.25 13.11
C HIS A 30 -9.24 10.66 14.10
N GLY A 31 -8.33 11.53 13.67
CA GLY A 31 -7.28 12.04 14.54
C GLY A 31 -6.17 11.04 14.86
N LEU A 32 -6.03 9.99 14.07
CA LEU A 32 -4.98 8.99 14.28
C LEU A 32 -3.65 9.53 13.78
N THR A 33 -2.59 9.26 14.55
CA THR A 33 -1.24 9.68 14.20
C THR A 33 -0.38 8.55 13.63
N SER A 34 -0.86 7.31 13.72
CA SER A 34 -0.18 6.15 13.16
C SER A 34 -1.18 5.18 12.56
N ILE A 35 -0.76 4.44 11.54
CA ILE A 35 -1.58 3.44 10.89
C ILE A 35 -0.67 2.29 10.41
N ALA A 36 -1.19 1.06 10.44
CA ALA A 36 -0.50 -0.10 9.92
C ALA A 36 -1.32 -0.70 8.78
N PHE A 37 -0.66 -0.99 7.66
CA PHE A 37 -1.27 -1.61 6.51
C PHE A 37 -0.77 -3.03 6.32
N PRO A 38 -1.66 -4.00 6.09
CA PRO A 38 -1.25 -5.29 5.54
C PRO A 38 -0.94 -5.15 4.04
N ALA A 39 -0.36 -6.18 3.46
CA ALA A 39 -0.10 -6.20 2.01
C ALA A 39 -1.43 -6.39 1.26
N ILE A 40 -1.96 -5.30 0.74
CA ILE A 40 -3.25 -5.31 0.05
C ILE A 40 -3.09 -5.92 -1.34
N SER A 41 -4.01 -6.79 -1.72
CA SER A 41 -4.12 -7.44 -3.04
C SER A 41 -3.01 -8.44 -3.40
N THR A 42 -2.03 -8.69 -2.54
CA THR A 42 -0.92 -9.60 -2.89
C THR A 42 -1.15 -11.04 -2.45
N GLY A 43 -2.12 -11.30 -1.58
CA GLY A 43 -2.46 -12.67 -1.16
C GLY A 43 -3.34 -13.36 -2.18
N ILE A 44 -4.61 -13.55 -1.82
CA ILE A 44 -5.58 -14.25 -2.67
C ILE A 44 -5.94 -13.50 -3.94
N PHE A 45 -5.65 -12.19 -4.02
CA PHE A 45 -5.97 -11.40 -5.20
C PHE A 45 -4.84 -11.42 -6.25
N SER A 46 -3.74 -12.09 -5.97
CA SER A 46 -2.65 -12.36 -6.93
C SER A 46 -1.99 -11.13 -7.55
N TYR A 47 -2.10 -9.98 -6.94
CA TYR A 47 -1.40 -8.78 -7.43
C TYR A 47 0.11 -9.01 -7.31
N PRO A 48 0.92 -8.66 -8.34
CA PRO A 48 2.38 -8.82 -8.23
C PRO A 48 2.95 -8.05 -7.04
N ILE A 49 3.72 -8.74 -6.20
CA ILE A 49 4.17 -8.21 -4.91
C ILE A 49 4.97 -6.91 -5.07
N GLU A 50 5.94 -6.89 -5.96
CA GLU A 50 6.79 -5.71 -6.15
C GLU A 50 5.98 -4.52 -6.66
N ALA A 51 5.09 -4.75 -7.64
CA ALA A 51 4.24 -3.70 -8.17
C ALA A 51 3.30 -3.15 -7.10
N ALA A 52 2.69 -4.02 -6.30
CA ALA A 52 1.80 -3.61 -5.23
C ALA A 52 2.54 -2.81 -4.14
N ALA A 53 3.73 -3.27 -3.76
CA ALA A 53 4.54 -2.58 -2.76
C ALA A 53 4.95 -1.18 -3.23
N ARG A 54 5.34 -1.06 -4.50
CA ARG A 54 5.72 0.23 -5.07
C ARG A 54 4.56 1.22 -5.10
N ILE A 55 3.37 0.75 -5.44
CA ILE A 55 2.16 1.57 -5.41
C ILE A 55 1.85 2.03 -3.98
N ALA A 56 1.93 1.10 -3.02
CA ALA A 56 1.65 1.40 -1.63
C ALA A 56 2.59 2.49 -1.09
N VAL A 57 3.89 2.30 -1.26
CA VAL A 57 4.90 3.24 -0.75
C VAL A 57 4.80 4.58 -1.45
N SER A 58 4.69 4.59 -2.79
CA SER A 58 4.62 5.85 -3.53
C SER A 58 3.34 6.64 -3.23
N THR A 59 2.22 5.95 -3.06
CA THR A 59 0.96 6.60 -2.71
C THR A 59 1.03 7.24 -1.33
N VAL A 60 1.57 6.52 -0.35
CA VAL A 60 1.71 7.04 1.01
C VAL A 60 2.64 8.26 1.03
N ARG A 61 3.77 8.18 0.33
CA ARG A 61 4.73 9.29 0.28
C ARG A 61 4.17 10.53 -0.41
N ALA A 62 3.31 10.33 -1.42
CA ALA A 62 2.73 11.43 -2.18
C ALA A 62 1.47 12.03 -1.54
N SER A 63 0.87 11.35 -0.57
CA SER A 63 -0.39 11.78 0.02
C SER A 63 -0.16 12.74 1.18
N PRO A 64 -0.67 13.97 1.11
CA PRO A 64 -0.62 14.88 2.26
C PRO A 64 -1.47 14.30 3.39
N THR A 65 -0.90 14.18 4.59
CA THR A 65 -1.63 13.61 5.73
C THR A 65 -1.04 14.08 7.04
N THR A 66 -1.89 14.11 8.08
CA THR A 66 -1.47 14.34 9.46
C THR A 66 -1.00 13.06 10.15
N VAL A 67 -1.13 11.91 9.49
CA VAL A 67 -0.61 10.63 10.00
C VAL A 67 0.91 10.69 9.98
N ALA A 68 1.53 10.60 11.15
CA ALA A 68 2.98 10.77 11.29
C ALA A 68 3.76 9.47 11.05
N SER A 69 3.14 8.32 11.27
CA SER A 69 3.80 7.03 11.16
C SER A 69 2.94 6.05 10.38
N VAL A 70 3.52 5.47 9.34
CA VAL A 70 2.87 4.43 8.53
C VAL A 70 3.75 3.18 8.57
N ARG A 71 3.15 2.05 8.94
CA ARG A 71 3.83 0.77 9.02
C ARG A 71 3.23 -0.20 8.02
N PHE A 72 4.08 -0.88 7.26
CA PHE A 72 3.65 -1.95 6.38
C PHE A 72 3.91 -3.29 7.03
N VAL A 73 2.85 -4.07 7.26
CA VAL A 73 2.96 -5.38 7.92
C VAL A 73 3.10 -6.46 6.86
N CYS A 74 4.22 -7.18 6.90
CA CYS A 74 4.54 -8.19 5.90
C CYS A 74 4.51 -9.58 6.55
N PHE A 75 3.66 -10.47 6.03
CA PHE A 75 3.46 -11.79 6.60
C PHE A 75 4.37 -12.86 6.00
N ASP A 76 5.10 -12.54 4.95
CA ASP A 76 6.03 -13.48 4.34
C ASP A 76 7.29 -12.76 3.87
N ARG A 77 8.32 -13.56 3.54
CA ARG A 77 9.62 -13.03 3.16
C ARG A 77 9.57 -12.25 1.85
N ALA A 78 8.76 -12.69 0.89
CA ALA A 78 8.67 -12.02 -0.41
C ALA A 78 8.13 -10.60 -0.29
N ASN A 79 7.06 -10.41 0.49
CA ASN A 79 6.52 -9.07 0.76
C ASN A 79 7.51 -8.22 1.54
N TRP A 80 8.12 -8.79 2.59
CA TRP A 80 9.10 -8.07 3.40
C TRP A 80 10.28 -7.57 2.55
N ALA A 81 10.81 -8.43 1.70
CA ALA A 81 11.95 -8.08 0.85
C ALA A 81 11.58 -6.97 -0.15
N ALA A 82 10.39 -7.03 -0.75
CA ALA A 82 9.94 -6.02 -1.69
C ALA A 82 9.78 -4.66 -1.01
N TYR A 83 9.13 -4.61 0.15
CA TYR A 83 8.96 -3.36 0.88
C TYR A 83 10.29 -2.79 1.37
N GLU A 84 11.17 -3.63 1.89
CA GLU A 84 12.48 -3.18 2.35
C GLU A 84 13.27 -2.53 1.21
N GLN A 85 13.31 -3.18 0.05
CA GLN A 85 14.01 -2.64 -1.10
C GLN A 85 13.45 -1.29 -1.54
N ILE A 86 12.13 -1.17 -1.62
CA ILE A 86 11.47 0.05 -2.10
C ILE A 86 11.63 1.19 -1.08
N LEU A 87 11.51 0.89 0.22
CA LEU A 87 11.67 1.90 1.26
C LEU A 87 13.09 2.45 1.33
N ASP A 88 14.08 1.66 0.94
CA ASP A 88 15.48 2.10 0.91
C ASP A 88 15.81 2.95 -0.32
N GLU A 89 14.94 3.01 -1.32
CA GLU A 89 15.13 3.85 -2.49
C GLU A 89 14.93 5.33 -2.12
N PRO A 90 15.74 6.25 -2.68
CA PRO A 90 15.59 7.68 -2.43
C PRO A 90 14.29 8.28 -2.97
#